data_dd1e8292e6dccbb0c67cdb970c1881fc
#
_entry.id   dd1e8292e6dccbb0c67cdb970c1881fc
#
_cell.length_a   1.000
_cell.length_b   1.000
_cell.length_c   1.000
_cell.angle_alpha   90.00
_cell.angle_beta   90.00
_cell.angle_gamma   90.00
#
_symmetry.space_group_name_H-M   'P 1'
#
loop_
_entity.id
_entity.type
_entity.pdbx_description
1 polymer ?
#
loop_
_entity_poly.entity_id
_entity_poly.type
_entity_poly.pdbx_seq_one_letter_code
_entity_poly.pdbx_strand_id
1 'polypeptide(L)'
;MGGGGFTFKQFHIDHSRCAMKVGTDGVLIGAWCRLPLSGRILDIGTGTGLIAVMAAQRASGCMVTGIDIDAECVAQARDNAASSPWGGRIGIEQCALQEFFPTHRFDAIVSNPPYFEESLLPPDARRTAARHTRSLTYAELVDGVVRLLDAEGRFSLILPAAESER
;
A
#
# COMPACT_ATOMS: atom_id res chain seq x y z
N MET A 1 3.03 21.95 18.11
CA MET A 1 3.47 20.59 17.81
C MET A 1 2.86 20.17 16.50
N GLY A 2 3.61 20.18 15.44
CA GLY A 2 3.12 19.75 14.15
C GLY A 2 2.73 18.28 14.20
N GLY A 3 1.45 17.98 14.25
CA GLY A 3 0.97 16.62 14.09
C GLY A 3 1.52 16.08 12.78
N GLY A 4 2.24 14.97 12.82
CA GLY A 4 2.81 14.35 11.64
C GLY A 4 1.75 13.67 10.79
N GLY A 5 0.69 14.39 10.35
CA GLY A 5 -0.41 13.78 9.63
C GLY A 5 -1.17 14.72 8.71
N PHE A 6 -2.14 14.17 8.03
CA PHE A 6 -3.04 14.88 7.14
C PHE A 6 -4.51 14.59 7.45
N THR A 7 -5.33 15.61 7.56
CA THR A 7 -6.78 15.51 7.86
C THR A 7 -7.59 15.64 6.59
N PHE A 8 -8.32 14.59 6.26
CA PHE A 8 -9.34 14.56 5.21
C PHE A 8 -10.73 14.96 5.81
N LYS A 9 -11.75 15.03 4.98
CA LYS A 9 -13.10 15.41 5.47
C LYS A 9 -13.67 14.44 6.51
N GLN A 10 -13.39 13.15 6.39
CA GLN A 10 -14.01 12.10 7.20
C GLN A 10 -13.03 11.25 8.00
N PHE A 11 -11.73 11.43 7.81
CA PHE A 11 -10.70 10.67 8.52
C PHE A 11 -9.38 11.44 8.60
N HIS A 12 -8.49 10.99 9.46
CA HIS A 12 -7.14 11.51 9.62
C HIS A 12 -6.11 10.40 9.40
N ILE A 13 -5.02 10.72 8.74
CA ILE A 13 -3.87 9.84 8.56
C ILE A 13 -2.66 10.45 9.26
N ASP A 14 -2.22 9.83 10.33
CA ASP A 14 -0.94 10.13 10.94
C ASP A 14 0.17 9.45 10.13
N HIS A 15 1.27 10.15 9.89
CA HIS A 15 2.41 9.65 9.15
C HIS A 15 3.76 9.91 9.85
N SER A 16 3.73 10.10 11.17
CA SER A 16 4.93 10.43 11.96
C SER A 16 5.94 9.29 12.04
N ARG A 17 5.46 8.05 12.02
CA ARG A 17 6.28 6.84 12.14
C ARG A 17 6.66 6.19 10.80
N CYS A 18 6.13 6.65 9.70
CA CYS A 18 6.37 6.08 8.39
C CYS A 18 7.27 7.00 7.57
N ALA A 19 8.26 6.42 6.86
CA ALA A 19 9.16 7.18 6.01
C ALA A 19 8.42 7.85 4.85
N MET A 20 7.46 7.15 4.26
CA MET A 20 6.61 7.69 3.20
C MET A 20 5.43 8.46 3.82
N LYS A 21 5.46 9.76 3.68
CA LYS A 21 4.39 10.65 4.14
C LYS A 21 3.18 10.60 3.20
N VAL A 22 2.03 11.10 3.70
CA VAL A 22 0.88 11.34 2.82
C VAL A 22 1.31 12.30 1.70
N GLY A 23 1.13 11.87 0.47
CA GLY A 23 1.53 12.60 -0.72
C GLY A 23 0.48 12.55 -1.81
N THR A 24 0.71 13.32 -2.88
CA THR A 24 -0.20 13.45 -4.01
C THR A 24 -0.50 12.11 -4.68
N ASP A 25 0.52 11.28 -4.90
CA ASP A 25 0.37 9.99 -5.60
C ASP A 25 -0.54 9.02 -4.85
N GLY A 26 -0.37 8.92 -3.53
CA GLY A 26 -1.22 8.08 -2.69
C GLY A 26 -2.68 8.53 -2.70
N VAL A 27 -2.91 9.83 -2.62
CA VAL A 27 -4.26 10.42 -2.68
C VAL A 27 -4.88 10.20 -4.06
N LEU A 28 -4.12 10.42 -5.14
CA LEU A 28 -4.61 10.24 -6.50
C LEU A 28 -5.02 8.78 -6.77
N ILE A 29 -4.15 7.82 -6.49
CA ILE A 29 -4.50 6.42 -6.72
C ILE A 29 -5.62 5.95 -5.80
N GLY A 30 -5.63 6.36 -4.54
CA GLY A 30 -6.71 6.07 -3.60
C GLY A 30 -8.08 6.59 -4.06
N ALA A 31 -8.11 7.74 -4.72
CA ALA A 31 -9.32 8.32 -5.26
C ALA A 31 -9.73 7.74 -6.63
N TRP A 32 -8.75 7.34 -7.45
CA TRP A 32 -8.96 7.00 -8.86
C TRP A 32 -9.07 5.51 -9.13
N CYS A 33 -8.41 4.64 -8.36
CA CYS A 33 -8.41 3.21 -8.61
C CYS A 33 -9.84 2.64 -8.68
N ARG A 34 -10.02 1.65 -9.55
CA ARG A 34 -11.31 0.96 -9.67
C ARG A 34 -11.44 -0.11 -8.61
N LEU A 35 -12.51 -0.02 -7.83
CA LEU A 35 -12.82 -0.93 -6.74
C LEU A 35 -14.12 -1.68 -7.02
N PRO A 36 -14.23 -2.95 -6.58
CA PRO A 36 -15.45 -3.72 -6.72
C PRO A 36 -16.53 -3.22 -5.74
N LEU A 37 -17.78 -3.57 -6.00
CA LEU A 37 -18.90 -3.28 -5.08
C LEU A 37 -18.84 -4.14 -3.83
N SER A 38 -18.30 -5.35 -3.94
CA SER A 38 -18.11 -6.30 -2.84
C SER A 38 -16.90 -7.18 -3.09
N GLY A 39 -16.38 -7.80 -2.06
CA GLY A 39 -15.26 -8.71 -2.15
C GLY A 39 -14.06 -8.25 -1.33
N ARG A 40 -12.85 -8.50 -1.82
CA ARG A 40 -11.59 -8.28 -1.13
C ARG A 40 -10.64 -7.40 -1.91
N ILE A 41 -10.05 -6.45 -1.19
CA ILE A 41 -9.07 -5.49 -1.74
C ILE A 41 -7.74 -5.68 -1.01
N LEU A 42 -6.64 -5.69 -1.74
CA LEU A 42 -5.27 -5.71 -1.20
C LEU A 42 -4.56 -4.41 -1.54
N ASP A 43 -3.96 -3.80 -0.54
CA ASP A 43 -3.04 -2.66 -0.65
C ASP A 43 -1.62 -3.14 -0.38
N ILE A 44 -0.81 -3.22 -1.43
CA ILE A 44 0.58 -3.68 -1.35
C ILE A 44 1.50 -2.50 -1.04
N GLY A 45 2.27 -2.62 0.04
CA GLY A 45 3.09 -1.52 0.53
C GLY A 45 2.23 -0.42 1.13
N THR A 46 1.38 -0.81 2.08
CA THR A 46 0.32 0.07 2.62
C THR A 46 0.85 1.33 3.32
N GLY A 47 2.10 1.30 3.79
CA GLY A 47 2.73 2.42 4.48
C GLY A 47 1.91 2.92 5.66
N THR A 48 1.41 4.14 5.57
CA THR A 48 0.54 4.75 6.57
C THR A 48 -0.87 4.17 6.62
N GLY A 49 -1.24 3.32 5.68
CA GLY A 49 -2.61 2.81 5.52
C GLY A 49 -3.55 3.75 4.76
N LEU A 50 -3.05 4.83 4.18
CA LEU A 50 -3.88 5.81 3.45
C LEU A 50 -4.77 5.17 2.40
N ILE A 51 -4.19 4.38 1.50
CA ILE A 51 -4.93 3.76 0.39
C ILE A 51 -5.93 2.74 0.94
N ALA A 52 -5.55 1.95 1.93
CA ALA A 52 -6.43 0.98 2.57
C ALA A 52 -7.66 1.67 3.20
N VAL A 53 -7.47 2.80 3.91
CA VAL A 53 -8.56 3.58 4.49
C VAL A 53 -9.45 4.19 3.39
N MET A 54 -8.86 4.77 2.36
CA MET A 54 -9.60 5.32 1.21
C MET A 54 -10.41 4.24 0.47
N ALA A 55 -9.82 3.06 0.28
CA ALA A 55 -10.52 1.93 -0.34
C ALA A 55 -11.71 1.46 0.49
N ALA A 56 -11.56 1.35 1.81
CA ALA A 56 -12.64 1.00 2.71
C ALA A 56 -13.76 2.04 2.72
N GLN A 57 -13.41 3.33 2.65
CA GLN A 57 -14.37 4.41 2.51
C GLN A 57 -15.21 4.30 1.24
N ARG A 58 -14.56 4.03 0.10
CA ARG A 58 -15.19 4.01 -1.23
C ARG A 58 -15.94 2.71 -1.53
N ALA A 59 -15.47 1.60 -1.01
CA ALA A 59 -15.98 0.26 -1.27
C ALA A 59 -16.61 -0.34 0.00
N SER A 60 -17.82 0.11 0.32
CA SER A 60 -18.51 -0.24 1.57
C SER A 60 -18.83 -1.74 1.72
N GLY A 61 -18.89 -2.48 0.64
CA GLY A 61 -19.11 -3.95 0.63
C GLY A 61 -17.83 -4.79 0.67
N CYS A 62 -16.65 -4.15 0.80
CA CYS A 62 -15.37 -4.85 0.72
C CYS A 62 -14.67 -4.97 2.06
N MET A 63 -13.91 -6.06 2.20
CA MET A 63 -12.85 -6.20 3.20
C MET A 63 -11.52 -5.74 2.58
N VAL A 64 -10.73 -5.01 3.33
CA VAL A 64 -9.45 -4.46 2.86
C VAL A 64 -8.31 -5.03 3.69
N THR A 65 -7.28 -5.53 3.01
CA THR A 65 -6.03 -5.96 3.63
C THR A 65 -4.90 -5.07 3.13
N GLY A 66 -4.13 -4.52 4.04
CA GLY A 66 -2.87 -3.84 3.73
C GLY A 66 -1.69 -4.66 4.21
N ILE A 67 -0.63 -4.75 3.41
CA ILE A 67 0.63 -5.40 3.81
C ILE A 67 1.79 -4.44 3.66
N ASP A 68 2.75 -4.55 4.57
CA ASP A 68 4.01 -3.81 4.53
C ASP A 68 5.10 -4.60 5.27
N ILE A 69 6.35 -4.42 4.87
CA ILE A 69 7.49 -5.05 5.53
C ILE A 69 7.96 -4.28 6.76
N ASP A 70 7.68 -2.99 6.81
CA ASP A 70 8.15 -2.09 7.87
C ASP A 70 7.20 -2.14 9.08
N ALA A 71 7.73 -2.57 10.23
CA ALA A 71 6.96 -2.71 11.46
C ALA A 71 6.37 -1.39 11.96
N GLU A 72 7.08 -0.27 11.80
CA GLU A 72 6.61 1.05 12.22
C GLU A 72 5.47 1.54 11.32
N CYS A 73 5.58 1.32 10.01
CA CYS A 73 4.49 1.59 9.08
C CYS A 73 3.26 0.74 9.39
N VAL A 74 3.43 -0.54 9.66
CA VAL A 74 2.33 -1.44 10.03
C VAL A 74 1.62 -0.97 11.31
N ALA A 75 2.39 -0.60 12.34
CA ALA A 75 1.82 -0.05 13.57
C ALA A 75 1.04 1.25 13.30
N GLN A 76 1.61 2.15 12.50
CA GLN A 76 0.96 3.39 12.09
C GLN A 76 -0.33 3.14 11.31
N ALA A 77 -0.28 2.24 10.33
CA ALA A 77 -1.44 1.88 9.51
C ALA A 77 -2.57 1.25 10.33
N ARG A 78 -2.23 0.42 11.31
CA ARG A 78 -3.21 -0.15 12.25
C ARG A 78 -3.91 0.92 13.08
N ASP A 79 -3.14 1.88 13.61
CA ASP A 79 -3.71 2.99 14.38
C ASP A 79 -4.60 3.87 13.50
N ASN A 80 -4.17 4.19 12.29
CA ASN A 80 -4.95 4.97 11.34
C ASN A 80 -6.25 4.25 10.94
N ALA A 81 -6.19 2.96 10.65
CA ALA A 81 -7.36 2.15 10.34
C ALA A 81 -8.34 2.10 11.51
N ALA A 82 -7.86 1.83 12.73
CA ALA A 82 -8.68 1.77 13.93
C ALA A 82 -9.35 3.10 14.26
N SER A 83 -8.70 4.22 13.97
CA SER A 83 -9.23 5.57 14.18
C SER A 83 -10.21 6.02 13.09
N SER A 84 -10.28 5.30 11.98
CA SER A 84 -11.22 5.60 10.89
C SER A 84 -12.60 5.00 11.15
N PRO A 85 -13.67 5.54 10.52
CA PRO A 85 -15.00 4.94 10.64
C PRO A 85 -15.11 3.51 10.09
N TRP A 86 -14.12 3.06 9.29
CA TRP A 86 -14.14 1.77 8.56
C TRP A 86 -13.17 0.74 9.12
N GLY A 87 -12.59 0.98 10.28
CA GLY A 87 -11.56 0.13 10.89
C GLY A 87 -11.97 -1.34 11.02
N GLY A 88 -13.25 -1.63 11.23
CA GLY A 88 -13.76 -3.01 11.32
C GLY A 88 -13.66 -3.83 10.03
N ARG A 89 -13.38 -3.19 8.89
CA ARG A 89 -13.21 -3.85 7.58
C ARG A 89 -11.78 -3.78 7.05
N ILE A 90 -10.84 -3.28 7.83
CA ILE A 90 -9.43 -3.11 7.43
C ILE A 90 -8.55 -3.98 8.32
N GLY A 91 -7.79 -4.88 7.70
CA GLY A 91 -6.73 -5.65 8.36
C GLY A 91 -5.36 -5.22 7.82
N ILE A 92 -4.39 -5.03 8.72
CA ILE A 92 -3.02 -4.67 8.34
C ILE A 92 -2.07 -5.75 8.85
N GLU A 93 -1.25 -6.29 7.96
CA GLU A 93 -0.29 -7.34 8.27
C GLU A 93 1.14 -6.92 7.96
N GLN A 94 2.07 -7.28 8.85
CA GLN A 94 3.49 -7.16 8.55
C GLN A 94 3.91 -8.38 7.75
N CYS A 95 4.06 -8.21 6.45
CA CYS A 95 4.42 -9.29 5.55
C CYS A 95 5.04 -8.76 4.26
N ALA A 96 6.09 -9.44 3.79
CA ALA A 96 6.57 -9.21 2.43
C ALA A 96 5.64 -9.86 1.41
N LEU A 97 5.44 -9.21 0.26
CA LEU A 97 4.60 -9.76 -0.81
C LEU A 97 5.04 -11.17 -1.23
N GLN A 98 6.35 -11.41 -1.27
CA GLN A 98 6.96 -12.71 -1.63
C GLN A 98 6.60 -13.83 -0.64
N GLU A 99 6.21 -13.47 0.57
CA GLU A 99 5.88 -14.40 1.66
C GLU A 99 4.38 -14.38 2.01
N PHE A 100 3.59 -13.61 1.29
CA PHE A 100 2.17 -13.45 1.54
C PHE A 100 1.36 -14.51 0.76
N PHE A 101 0.86 -15.52 1.47
CA PHE A 101 0.11 -16.64 0.91
C PHE A 101 -1.24 -16.82 1.61
N PRO A 102 -2.19 -15.89 1.40
CA PRO A 102 -3.53 -16.02 1.96
C PRO A 102 -4.31 -17.19 1.32
N THR A 103 -5.38 -17.64 1.98
CA THR A 103 -6.23 -18.73 1.49
C THR A 103 -7.21 -18.31 0.39
N HIS A 104 -7.26 -17.03 0.04
CA HIS A 104 -8.18 -16.46 -0.94
C HIS A 104 -7.44 -15.51 -1.89
N ARG A 105 -8.07 -15.19 -2.99
CA ARG A 105 -7.62 -14.18 -3.94
C ARG A 105 -8.32 -12.85 -3.70
N PHE A 106 -7.85 -11.79 -4.36
CA PHE A 106 -8.38 -10.45 -4.25
C PHE A 106 -9.08 -10.00 -5.52
N ASP A 107 -10.19 -9.30 -5.37
CA ASP A 107 -10.96 -8.72 -6.47
C ASP A 107 -10.36 -7.42 -6.98
N ALA A 108 -9.61 -6.73 -6.15
CA ALA A 108 -8.80 -5.58 -6.53
C ALA A 108 -7.48 -5.58 -5.76
N ILE A 109 -6.41 -5.19 -6.44
CA ILE A 109 -5.10 -4.95 -5.85
C ILE A 109 -4.65 -3.55 -6.22
N VAL A 110 -4.16 -2.80 -5.24
CA VAL A 110 -3.68 -1.42 -5.42
C VAL A 110 -2.27 -1.34 -4.87
N SER A 111 -1.39 -0.61 -5.52
CA SER A 111 -0.05 -0.34 -5.00
C SER A 111 0.45 1.04 -5.41
N ASN A 112 1.00 1.74 -4.42
CA ASN A 112 1.86 2.90 -4.60
C ASN A 112 3.23 2.53 -4.02
N PRO A 113 4.06 1.75 -4.75
CA PRO A 113 5.30 1.25 -4.21
C PRO A 113 6.32 2.38 -4.05
N PRO A 114 7.24 2.27 -3.09
CA PRO A 114 8.34 3.21 -2.99
C PRO A 114 9.22 3.09 -4.24
N TYR A 115 9.47 4.23 -4.89
CA TYR A 115 10.33 4.28 -6.06
C TYR A 115 11.77 4.36 -5.61
N PHE A 116 12.53 3.27 -5.79
CA PHE A 116 13.97 3.32 -5.69
C PHE A 116 14.56 3.22 -7.09
N GLU A 117 15.05 4.35 -7.61
CA GLU A 117 16.00 4.32 -8.71
C GLU A 117 17.30 3.75 -8.14
N GLU A 118 17.53 2.46 -8.33
CA GLU A 118 18.81 1.80 -7.99
C GLU A 118 20.02 2.53 -8.63
N SER A 119 19.77 3.26 -9.71
CA SER A 119 20.78 4.00 -10.46
C SER A 119 21.26 5.28 -9.78
N LEU A 120 20.49 5.89 -8.89
CA LEU A 120 20.83 7.17 -8.26
C LEU A 120 21.46 7.03 -6.86
N LEU A 121 21.44 5.85 -6.28
CA LEU A 121 22.06 5.62 -4.99
C LEU A 121 23.56 5.30 -5.14
N PRO A 122 24.43 5.89 -4.28
CA PRO A 122 25.81 5.46 -4.19
C PRO A 122 25.92 3.95 -3.94
N PRO A 123 26.99 3.27 -4.41
CA PRO A 123 27.13 1.82 -4.25
C PRO A 123 26.98 1.32 -2.81
N ASP A 124 27.46 2.11 -1.84
CA ASP A 124 27.36 1.76 -0.41
C ASP A 124 25.92 1.91 0.13
N ALA A 125 25.18 2.92 -0.34
CA ALA A 125 23.77 3.11 0.01
C ALA A 125 22.89 2.01 -0.61
N ARG A 126 23.24 1.50 -1.81
CA ARG A 126 22.57 0.34 -2.45
C ARG A 126 22.75 -0.93 -1.61
N ARG A 127 23.96 -1.16 -1.08
CA ARG A 127 24.25 -2.31 -0.21
C ARG A 127 23.51 -2.20 1.12
N THR A 128 23.44 -1.00 1.69
CA THR A 128 22.73 -0.75 2.95
C THR A 128 21.21 -0.86 2.75
N ALA A 129 20.66 -0.32 1.67
CA ALA A 129 19.26 -0.47 1.32
C ALA A 129 18.89 -1.94 1.07
N ALA A 130 19.72 -2.70 0.34
CA ALA A 130 19.53 -4.13 0.11
C ALA A 130 19.63 -5.00 1.38
N ARG A 131 20.31 -4.52 2.43
CA ARG A 131 20.41 -5.22 3.73
C ARG A 131 19.25 -4.91 4.67
N HIS A 132 18.65 -3.71 4.60
CA HIS A 132 17.61 -3.24 5.52
C HIS A 132 16.21 -3.21 4.92
N THR A 133 16.11 -3.14 3.60
CA THR A 133 14.86 -3.25 2.86
C THR A 133 15.04 -4.31 1.79
N ARG A 134 14.36 -5.43 1.94
CA ARG A 134 14.16 -6.34 0.83
C ARG A 134 13.25 -5.61 -0.16
N SER A 135 13.88 -4.77 -1.00
CA SER A 135 13.17 -3.94 -1.97
C SER A 135 12.37 -4.84 -2.92
N LEU A 136 11.11 -4.52 -3.06
CA LEU A 136 10.22 -5.18 -4.00
C LEU A 136 10.59 -4.72 -5.41
N THR A 137 11.03 -5.64 -6.27
CA THR A 137 11.22 -5.36 -7.69
C THR A 137 9.89 -5.34 -8.42
N TYR A 138 9.85 -4.71 -9.59
CA TYR A 138 8.63 -4.73 -10.41
C TYR A 138 8.25 -6.14 -10.86
N ALA A 139 9.21 -7.00 -11.16
CA ALA A 139 8.96 -8.40 -11.49
C ALA A 139 8.31 -9.14 -10.33
N GLU A 140 8.82 -8.98 -9.11
CA GLU A 140 8.23 -9.56 -7.90
C GLU A 140 6.83 -9.01 -7.62
N LEU A 141 6.61 -7.72 -7.87
CA LEU A 141 5.28 -7.11 -7.75
C LEU A 141 4.29 -7.75 -8.72
N VAL A 142 4.65 -7.86 -10.00
CA VAL A 142 3.82 -8.48 -11.04
C VAL A 142 3.53 -9.95 -10.71
N ASP A 143 4.55 -10.72 -10.34
CA ASP A 143 4.41 -12.12 -9.96
C ASP A 143 3.46 -12.29 -8.76
N GLY A 144 3.61 -11.44 -7.75
CA GLY A 144 2.70 -11.42 -6.58
C GLY A 144 1.27 -11.09 -6.97
N VAL A 145 1.08 -10.09 -7.83
CA VAL A 145 -0.26 -9.70 -8.33
C VAL A 145 -0.90 -10.83 -9.12
N VAL A 146 -0.17 -11.46 -10.05
CA VAL A 146 -0.69 -12.59 -10.84
C VAL A 146 -1.12 -13.75 -9.93
N ARG A 147 -0.37 -14.02 -8.88
CA ARG A 147 -0.68 -15.07 -7.90
C ARG A 147 -1.90 -14.76 -7.04
N LEU A 148 -2.10 -13.49 -6.68
CA LEU A 148 -3.08 -13.06 -5.69
C LEU A 148 -4.37 -12.49 -6.28
N LEU A 149 -4.34 -12.05 -7.54
CA LEU A 149 -5.49 -11.42 -8.17
C LEU A 149 -6.48 -12.48 -8.68
N ASP A 150 -7.76 -12.26 -8.43
CA ASP A 150 -8.82 -13.06 -9.01
C ASP A 150 -8.87 -12.88 -10.54
N ALA A 151 -9.40 -13.89 -11.27
CA ALA A 151 -9.47 -13.87 -12.73
C ALA A 151 -10.21 -12.65 -13.30
N GLU A 152 -11.23 -12.17 -12.60
CA GLU A 152 -12.01 -10.96 -12.95
C GLU A 152 -11.51 -9.71 -12.20
N GLY A 153 -10.41 -9.84 -11.45
CA GLY A 153 -9.87 -8.78 -10.61
C GLY A 153 -9.17 -7.67 -11.40
N ARG A 154 -8.96 -6.54 -10.74
CA ARG A 154 -8.27 -5.37 -11.31
C ARG A 154 -7.06 -4.99 -10.46
N PHE A 155 -5.97 -4.69 -11.14
CA PHE A 155 -4.76 -4.15 -10.54
C PHE A 155 -4.58 -2.68 -10.91
N SER A 156 -4.40 -1.82 -9.92
CA SER A 156 -4.11 -0.40 -10.08
C SER A 156 -2.75 -0.09 -9.49
N LEU A 157 -1.90 0.55 -10.26
CA LEU A 157 -0.53 0.89 -9.91
C LEU A 157 -0.24 2.33 -10.30
N ILE A 158 0.44 3.07 -9.44
CA ILE A 158 0.99 4.38 -9.78
C ILE A 158 2.51 4.30 -9.83
N LEU A 159 3.07 4.77 -10.92
CA LEU A 159 4.51 4.78 -11.19
C LEU A 159 4.95 6.14 -11.71
N PRO A 160 6.23 6.55 -11.53
CA PRO A 160 6.78 7.65 -12.30
C PRO A 160 6.71 7.36 -13.80
N ALA A 161 6.42 8.38 -14.60
CA ALA A 161 6.28 8.22 -16.06
C ALA A 161 7.52 7.56 -16.71
N ALA A 162 8.71 7.87 -16.20
CA ALA A 162 9.97 7.27 -16.70
C ALA A 162 10.07 5.74 -16.49
N GLU A 163 9.31 5.19 -15.54
CA GLU A 163 9.31 3.74 -15.24
C GLU A 163 8.20 2.99 -15.99
N SER A 164 7.22 3.70 -16.55
CA SER A 164 6.09 3.06 -17.25
C SER A 164 6.44 2.60 -18.67
N GLU A 165 7.59 3.00 -19.21
CA GLU A 165 8.05 2.68 -20.57
C GLU A 165 9.04 1.49 -20.60
N ARG A 166 9.36 0.92 -19.45
CA ARG A 166 10.24 -0.25 -19.30
C ARG A 166 9.42 -1.49 -19.01
#